data_762609c42e1341c51d48fa66748b2984
#
_entry.id   762609c42e1341c51d48fa66748b2984
#
_cell.length_a   1.000
_cell.length_b   1.000
_cell.length_c   1.000
_cell.angle_alpha   90.00
_cell.angle_beta   90.00
_cell.angle_gamma   90.00
#
_symmetry.space_group_name_H-M   'P 1'
#
loop_
_entity.id
_entity.type
_entity.pdbx_description
1 polymer ?
#
loop_
_entity_poly.entity_id
_entity_poly.type
_entity_poly.pdbx_seq_one_letter_code
_entity_poly.pdbx_strand_id
1 'polypeptide(L)'
;MADFGQYGRRRKVKGGIESQNKRGAFGQTWWGRHFVTAMEELADPGRIARGRTYARGGQVLTLGVERGQIYGEVQGSQLEPFSASVTVDPLSQGEVSALVGRVRSNPGMLAELASNAIPQELASTLLPHDKGQLDFDCTCPDDGWPCKHAAALMYIAAEHIDASAATILTLRGVDLEMLIEDVGECEIEFDREDWFGNEMPFPSLPRAEFSPAIEDLDPLILRRAFRSGGYEEFEVSSAVADLVGFYRRLGE
;
A
#
# COMPACT_ATOMS: atom_id res chain seq x y z
N MET A 1 -23.25 21.04 27.36
CA MET A 1 -23.32 21.44 25.94
C MET A 1 -22.21 22.44 25.71
N ALA A 2 -21.21 22.11 24.91
CA ALA A 2 -20.16 23.06 24.56
C ALA A 2 -20.76 24.19 23.73
N ASP A 3 -20.48 25.45 24.10
CA ASP A 3 -20.93 26.63 23.37
C ASP A 3 -20.07 26.78 22.09
N PHE A 4 -20.58 26.26 20.99
CA PHE A 4 -19.92 26.35 19.68
C PHE A 4 -19.95 27.75 19.06
N GLY A 5 -20.65 28.71 19.65
CA GLY A 5 -20.70 30.11 19.20
C GLY A 5 -19.35 30.83 19.24
N GLN A 6 -18.44 30.39 20.10
CA GLN A 6 -17.09 30.93 20.22
C GLN A 6 -16.11 30.43 19.15
N TYR A 7 -16.45 29.35 18.45
CA TYR A 7 -15.59 28.72 17.45
C TYR A 7 -16.02 29.14 16.05
N GLY A 8 -15.39 30.17 15.52
CA GLY A 8 -15.63 30.70 14.18
C GLY A 8 -15.31 29.72 13.04
N ARG A 9 -15.27 30.23 11.82
CA ARG A 9 -14.85 29.43 10.65
C ARG A 9 -13.40 28.95 10.81
N ARG A 10 -13.11 27.72 10.29
CA ARG A 10 -11.75 27.18 10.26
C ARG A 10 -10.77 28.19 9.67
N ARG A 11 -9.59 28.29 10.23
CA ARG A 11 -8.51 29.13 9.70
C ARG A 11 -7.90 28.45 8.47
N LYS A 12 -7.58 29.22 7.46
CA LYS A 12 -6.84 28.70 6.31
C LYS A 12 -5.37 28.51 6.72
N VAL A 13 -4.85 27.35 6.43
CA VAL A 13 -3.44 27.02 6.66
C VAL A 13 -2.67 27.15 5.35
N LYS A 14 -1.41 27.57 5.46
CA LYS A 14 -0.41 27.45 4.40
C LYS A 14 0.66 26.47 4.89
N GLY A 15 0.94 25.42 4.13
CA GLY A 15 1.98 24.45 4.47
C GLY A 15 1.53 23.27 5.33
N GLY A 16 0.24 23.00 5.46
CA GLY A 16 -0.25 21.72 6.00
C GLY A 16 -0.05 20.56 5.00
N ILE A 17 -0.22 19.34 5.48
CA ILE A 17 -0.11 18.13 4.67
C ILE A 17 -1.23 18.14 3.62
N GLU A 18 -0.86 18.19 2.35
CA GLU A 18 -1.83 18.15 1.26
C GLU A 18 -2.29 16.70 1.03
N SER A 19 -3.63 16.49 1.08
CA SER A 19 -4.20 15.22 0.69
C SER A 19 -3.90 14.92 -0.77
N GLN A 20 -3.43 13.72 -1.05
CA GLN A 20 -3.19 13.22 -2.41
C GLN A 20 -4.52 13.06 -3.17
N ASN A 21 -5.60 12.75 -2.45
CA ASN A 21 -6.94 12.54 -2.99
C ASN A 21 -7.84 13.76 -2.83
N LYS A 22 -7.69 14.72 -3.73
CA LYS A 22 -8.55 15.92 -3.74
C LYS A 22 -10.02 15.61 -4.05
N ARG A 23 -10.29 14.49 -4.75
CA ARG A 23 -11.64 13.99 -5.10
C ARG A 23 -11.62 12.46 -5.07
N GLY A 24 -12.66 11.83 -4.54
CA GLY A 24 -12.75 10.38 -4.45
C GLY A 24 -12.63 9.84 -3.02
N ALA A 25 -12.41 8.53 -2.88
CA ALA A 25 -12.25 7.87 -1.59
C ALA A 25 -10.82 8.03 -1.07
N PHE A 26 -10.67 8.10 0.25
CA PHE A 26 -9.39 7.88 0.91
C PHE A 26 -9.13 6.37 0.96
N GLY A 27 -7.85 5.97 0.97
CA GLY A 27 -7.46 4.56 0.91
C GLY A 27 -7.48 4.05 -0.53
N GLN A 28 -6.34 4.04 -1.23
CA GLN A 28 -6.22 3.51 -2.59
C GLN A 28 -6.00 2.00 -2.58
N THR A 29 -5.18 1.53 -1.65
CA THR A 29 -4.93 0.12 -1.43
C THR A 29 -6.10 -0.54 -0.71
N TRP A 30 -6.16 -1.87 -0.72
CA TRP A 30 -7.20 -2.59 0.03
C TRP A 30 -7.05 -2.41 1.54
N TRP A 31 -5.82 -2.33 2.05
CA TRP A 31 -5.54 -2.13 3.48
C TRP A 31 -5.82 -0.69 3.92
N GLY A 32 -5.46 0.32 3.10
CA GLY A 32 -5.82 1.71 3.41
C GLY A 32 -7.32 1.92 3.44
N ARG A 33 -8.08 1.29 2.52
CA ARG A 33 -9.55 1.30 2.56
C ARG A 33 -10.09 0.63 3.81
N HIS A 34 -9.54 -0.53 4.20
CA HIS A 34 -9.94 -1.22 5.41
C HIS A 34 -9.77 -0.32 6.65
N PHE A 35 -8.62 0.36 6.75
CA PHE A 35 -8.30 1.27 7.83
C PHE A 35 -9.29 2.45 7.90
N VAL A 36 -9.63 3.06 6.76
CA VAL A 36 -10.64 4.11 6.67
C VAL A 36 -12.02 3.59 7.07
N THR A 37 -12.42 2.42 6.57
CA THR A 37 -13.73 1.83 6.85
C THR A 37 -13.92 1.56 8.34
N ALA A 38 -12.89 1.04 9.00
CA ALA A 38 -12.92 0.78 10.45
C ALA A 38 -13.23 2.06 11.26
N MET A 39 -12.69 3.21 10.87
CA MET A 39 -13.03 4.50 11.48
C MET A 39 -14.46 4.96 11.12
N GLU A 40 -14.82 4.86 9.84
CA GLU A 40 -16.11 5.39 9.35
C GLU A 40 -17.31 4.66 9.96
N GLU A 41 -17.16 3.38 10.29
CA GLU A 41 -18.19 2.61 10.99
C GLU A 41 -18.41 3.02 12.45
N LEU A 42 -17.42 3.68 13.06
CA LEU A 42 -17.49 4.15 14.44
C LEU A 42 -18.08 5.55 14.57
N ALA A 43 -18.01 6.34 13.53
CA ALA A 43 -18.20 7.78 13.58
C ALA A 43 -19.57 8.23 13.04
N ASP A 44 -20.05 9.37 13.56
CA ASP A 44 -21.19 10.07 12.98
C ASP A 44 -20.89 10.55 11.55
N PRO A 45 -21.78 10.28 10.56
CA PRO A 45 -21.55 10.64 9.16
C PRO A 45 -21.26 12.13 8.93
N GLY A 46 -21.87 13.01 9.73
CA GLY A 46 -21.63 14.45 9.63
C GLY A 46 -20.24 14.85 10.10
N ARG A 47 -19.67 14.16 11.10
CA ARG A 47 -18.28 14.36 11.56
C ARG A 47 -17.30 13.85 10.55
N ILE A 48 -17.56 12.68 9.99
CA ILE A 48 -16.78 12.07 8.90
C ILE A 48 -16.69 13.01 7.69
N ALA A 49 -17.83 13.57 7.24
CA ALA A 49 -17.84 14.52 6.12
C ALA A 49 -17.02 15.78 6.40
N ARG A 50 -17.07 16.29 7.65
CA ARG A 50 -16.25 17.43 8.08
C ARG A 50 -14.77 17.04 8.16
N GLY A 51 -14.43 15.85 8.69
CA GLY A 51 -13.07 15.31 8.72
C GLY A 51 -12.45 15.22 7.33
N ARG A 52 -13.15 14.66 6.35
CA ARG A 52 -12.73 14.63 4.95
C ARG A 52 -12.45 16.03 4.39
N THR A 53 -13.31 17.00 4.73
CA THR A 53 -13.14 18.39 4.29
C THR A 53 -11.90 19.04 4.91
N TYR A 54 -11.58 18.71 6.16
CA TYR A 54 -10.38 19.18 6.86
C TYR A 54 -9.12 18.54 6.27
N ALA A 55 -9.10 17.24 6.07
CA ALA A 55 -7.98 16.53 5.43
C ALA A 55 -7.65 17.12 4.04
N ARG A 56 -8.66 17.23 3.17
CA ARG A 56 -8.49 17.82 1.82
C ARG A 56 -8.14 19.29 1.83
N GLY A 57 -8.47 19.99 2.89
CA GLY A 57 -8.17 21.41 3.06
C GLY A 57 -6.77 21.70 3.59
N GLY A 58 -5.90 20.67 3.76
CA GLY A 58 -4.56 20.82 4.32
C GLY A 58 -4.58 21.31 5.77
N GLN A 59 -5.61 20.95 6.54
CA GLN A 59 -5.74 21.39 7.93
C GLN A 59 -4.89 20.54 8.89
N VAL A 60 -4.42 19.37 8.48
CA VAL A 60 -3.46 18.55 9.23
C VAL A 60 -2.07 19.14 8.99
N LEU A 61 -1.42 19.57 10.06
CA LEU A 61 -0.12 20.25 9.99
C LEU A 61 1.04 19.27 10.11
N THR A 62 0.89 18.32 11.02
CA THR A 62 1.90 17.29 11.29
C THR A 62 1.23 15.92 11.37
N LEU A 63 1.99 14.91 11.05
CA LEU A 63 1.61 13.49 11.22
C LEU A 63 2.82 12.74 11.75
N GLY A 64 2.66 12.08 12.87
CA GLY A 64 3.61 11.11 13.42
C GLY A 64 2.93 9.77 13.58
N VAL A 65 3.68 8.70 13.38
CA VAL A 65 3.24 7.33 13.63
C VAL A 65 4.29 6.66 14.49
N GLU A 66 3.83 6.09 15.59
CA GLU A 66 4.66 5.31 16.49
C GLU A 66 3.89 4.06 16.95
N ARG A 67 4.53 3.22 17.73
CA ARG A 67 3.91 2.01 18.25
C ARG A 67 2.62 2.32 19.00
N GLY A 68 1.51 1.83 18.48
CA GLY A 68 0.18 1.98 19.07
C GLY A 68 -0.48 3.33 18.87
N GLN A 69 0.17 4.30 18.21
CA GLN A 69 -0.39 5.64 18.10
C GLN A 69 -0.07 6.33 16.78
N ILE A 70 -1.08 7.01 16.26
CA ILE A 70 -0.96 8.02 15.22
C ILE A 70 -1.29 9.35 15.88
N TYR A 71 -0.46 10.35 15.71
CA TYR A 71 -0.67 11.66 16.34
C TYR A 71 -0.32 12.81 15.37
N GLY A 72 -0.86 13.97 15.66
CA GLY A 72 -0.58 15.15 14.85
C GLY A 72 -1.33 16.37 15.29
N GLU A 73 -0.97 17.49 14.68
CA GLU A 73 -1.61 18.78 14.89
C GLU A 73 -2.58 19.10 13.77
N VAL A 74 -3.76 19.57 14.13
CA VAL A 74 -4.83 19.87 13.18
C VAL A 74 -5.34 21.29 13.43
N GLN A 75 -5.26 22.15 12.42
CA GLN A 75 -5.72 23.54 12.51
C GLN A 75 -7.26 23.61 12.46
N GLY A 76 -7.82 24.10 13.52
CA GLY A 76 -9.25 24.38 13.63
C GLY A 76 -9.57 25.87 13.41
N SER A 77 -10.50 26.38 14.20
CA SER A 77 -10.91 27.79 14.20
C SER A 77 -10.08 28.67 15.15
N GLN A 78 -9.37 28.06 16.08
CA GLN A 78 -8.53 28.75 17.06
C GLN A 78 -7.17 29.14 16.46
N LEU A 79 -6.43 29.99 17.17
CA LEU A 79 -5.11 30.44 16.76
C LEU A 79 -4.13 29.29 16.81
N GLU A 80 -4.15 28.53 17.87
CA GLU A 80 -3.34 27.34 18.08
C GLU A 80 -4.02 26.10 17.47
N PRO A 81 -3.25 25.20 16.86
CA PRO A 81 -3.77 23.95 16.37
C PRO A 81 -4.18 23.04 17.52
N PHE A 82 -5.05 22.10 17.24
CA PHE A 82 -5.43 21.05 18.18
C PHE A 82 -4.53 19.85 18.02
N SER A 83 -4.05 19.29 19.12
CA SER A 83 -3.40 17.99 19.13
C SER A 83 -4.47 16.92 19.01
N ALA A 84 -4.33 16.03 18.03
CA ALA A 84 -5.22 14.90 17.82
C ALA A 84 -4.42 13.63 17.80
N SER A 85 -4.99 12.54 18.30
CA SER A 85 -4.39 11.21 18.22
C SER A 85 -5.42 10.13 17.94
N VAL A 86 -4.91 9.04 17.37
CA VAL A 86 -5.63 7.79 17.13
C VAL A 86 -4.78 6.69 17.73
N THR A 87 -5.32 5.99 18.70
CA THR A 87 -4.67 4.84 19.31
C THR A 87 -5.14 3.57 18.64
N VAL A 88 -4.21 2.69 18.34
CA VAL A 88 -4.44 1.35 17.80
C VAL A 88 -3.71 0.37 18.69
N ASP A 89 -4.39 -0.64 19.20
CA ASP A 89 -3.76 -1.61 20.09
C ASP A 89 -2.55 -2.26 19.40
N PRO A 90 -1.33 -2.13 19.97
CA PRO A 90 -0.15 -2.81 19.42
C PRO A 90 -0.28 -4.33 19.62
N LEU A 91 0.41 -5.10 18.78
CA LEU A 91 0.47 -6.54 18.97
C LEU A 91 1.17 -6.90 20.28
N SER A 92 0.64 -7.92 20.96
CA SER A 92 1.31 -8.55 22.08
C SER A 92 2.58 -9.28 21.62
N GLN A 93 3.49 -9.55 22.54
CA GLN A 93 4.72 -10.29 22.24
C GLN A 93 4.45 -11.66 21.56
N GLY A 94 3.38 -12.35 21.98
CA GLY A 94 2.99 -13.63 21.38
C GLY A 94 2.51 -13.49 19.94
N GLU A 95 1.71 -12.45 19.65
CA GLU A 95 1.23 -12.16 18.30
C GLU A 95 2.37 -11.72 17.37
N VAL A 96 3.32 -10.91 17.89
CA VAL A 96 4.52 -10.54 17.13
C VAL A 96 5.33 -11.79 16.78
N SER A 97 5.60 -12.67 17.75
CA SER A 97 6.33 -13.92 17.50
C SER A 97 5.62 -14.82 16.49
N ALA A 98 4.30 -14.92 16.56
CA ALA A 98 3.50 -15.69 15.62
C ALA A 98 3.53 -15.08 14.21
N LEU A 99 3.47 -13.74 14.10
CA LEU A 99 3.58 -13.01 12.84
C LEU A 99 4.95 -13.24 12.20
N VAL A 100 6.03 -13.07 12.98
CA VAL A 100 7.41 -13.30 12.52
C VAL A 100 7.57 -14.74 12.03
N GLY A 101 7.12 -15.73 12.78
CA GLY A 101 7.18 -17.14 12.39
C GLY A 101 6.42 -17.41 11.08
N ARG A 102 5.24 -16.81 10.90
CA ARG A 102 4.44 -16.95 9.67
C ARG A 102 5.13 -16.34 8.46
N VAL A 103 5.67 -15.14 8.59
CA VAL A 103 6.36 -14.45 7.49
C VAL A 103 7.63 -15.17 7.10
N ARG A 104 8.42 -15.65 8.07
CA ARG A 104 9.66 -16.40 7.83
C ARG A 104 9.41 -17.75 7.15
N SER A 105 8.32 -18.42 7.50
CA SER A 105 7.94 -19.68 6.86
C SER A 105 7.36 -19.50 5.45
N ASN A 106 7.10 -18.27 5.03
CA ASN A 106 6.54 -17.95 3.71
C ASN A 106 7.31 -16.81 3.03
N PRO A 107 8.35 -17.13 2.23
CA PRO A 107 9.14 -16.11 1.54
C PRO A 107 8.32 -15.18 0.63
N GLY A 108 7.17 -15.64 0.12
CA GLY A 108 6.25 -14.81 -0.66
C GLY A 108 5.69 -13.64 0.14
N MET A 109 5.28 -13.87 1.39
CA MET A 109 4.80 -12.81 2.29
C MET A 109 5.88 -11.77 2.58
N LEU A 110 7.11 -12.21 2.80
CA LEU A 110 8.23 -11.31 3.02
C LEU A 110 8.52 -10.46 1.78
N ALA A 111 8.48 -11.07 0.58
CA ALA A 111 8.66 -10.35 -0.68
C ALA A 111 7.55 -9.32 -0.92
N GLU A 112 6.29 -9.62 -0.59
CA GLU A 112 5.19 -8.65 -0.66
C GLU A 112 5.43 -7.48 0.31
N LEU A 113 5.75 -7.73 1.57
CA LEU A 113 6.05 -6.69 2.55
C LEU A 113 7.24 -5.83 2.12
N ALA A 114 8.31 -6.45 1.61
CA ALA A 114 9.48 -5.74 1.07
C ALA A 114 9.15 -4.90 -0.18
N SER A 115 8.17 -5.32 -0.98
CA SER A 115 7.66 -4.56 -2.13
C SER A 115 6.58 -3.54 -1.77
N ASN A 116 6.43 -3.22 -0.48
CA ASN A 116 5.47 -2.25 0.03
C ASN A 116 4.00 -2.68 -0.14
N ALA A 117 3.73 -3.98 -0.08
CA ALA A 117 2.38 -4.53 -0.10
C ALA A 117 2.10 -5.32 1.19
N ILE A 118 0.84 -5.36 1.60
CA ILE A 118 0.41 -6.17 2.75
C ILE A 118 -0.26 -7.43 2.23
N PRO A 119 0.30 -8.63 2.56
CA PRO A 119 -0.36 -9.89 2.25
C PRO A 119 -1.76 -9.95 2.87
N GLN A 120 -2.76 -10.42 2.10
CA GLN A 120 -4.13 -10.49 2.59
C GLN A 120 -4.30 -11.41 3.81
N GLU A 121 -3.46 -12.43 3.91
CA GLU A 121 -3.42 -13.38 5.01
C GLU A 121 -3.04 -12.73 6.35
N LEU A 122 -2.38 -11.56 6.30
CA LEU A 122 -2.00 -10.79 7.47
C LEU A 122 -3.04 -9.73 7.86
N ALA A 123 -4.13 -9.60 7.11
CA ALA A 123 -5.16 -8.59 7.33
C ALA A 123 -5.70 -8.63 8.76
N SER A 124 -6.12 -9.80 9.25
CA SER A 124 -6.69 -9.96 10.58
C SER A 124 -5.70 -9.72 11.73
N THR A 125 -4.41 -9.81 11.46
CA THR A 125 -3.36 -9.55 12.46
C THR A 125 -2.95 -8.08 12.47
N LEU A 126 -2.79 -7.47 11.30
CA LEU A 126 -2.22 -6.13 11.17
C LEU A 126 -3.27 -5.02 11.20
N LEU A 127 -4.46 -5.26 10.64
CA LEU A 127 -5.49 -4.22 10.51
C LEU A 127 -6.50 -4.29 11.66
N PRO A 128 -7.02 -3.16 12.14
CA PRO A 128 -8.07 -3.15 13.14
C PRO A 128 -9.36 -3.71 12.51
N HIS A 129 -9.98 -4.69 13.16
CA HIS A 129 -11.21 -5.34 12.73
C HIS A 129 -12.33 -5.24 13.76
N ASP A 130 -12.01 -4.83 14.98
CA ASP A 130 -12.96 -4.61 16.05
C ASP A 130 -13.02 -3.15 16.47
N LYS A 131 -14.23 -2.72 16.83
CA LYS A 131 -14.49 -1.35 17.30
C LYS A 131 -13.69 -0.96 18.54
N GLY A 132 -13.33 -1.92 19.38
CA GLY A 132 -12.53 -1.71 20.58
C GLY A 132 -11.03 -1.50 20.34
N GLN A 133 -10.55 -1.74 19.12
CA GLN A 133 -9.12 -1.62 18.77
C GLN A 133 -8.71 -0.21 18.36
N LEU A 134 -9.66 0.69 18.18
CA LEU A 134 -9.44 2.09 17.82
C LEU A 134 -9.96 3.01 18.93
N ASP A 135 -9.13 3.94 19.36
CA ASP A 135 -9.54 5.03 20.21
C ASP A 135 -9.07 6.37 19.65
N PHE A 136 -9.80 7.44 19.96
CA PHE A 136 -9.57 8.77 19.40
C PHE A 136 -9.56 9.81 20.50
N ASP A 137 -8.51 10.63 20.54
CA ASP A 137 -8.42 11.77 21.43
C ASP A 137 -8.13 13.06 20.68
N CYS A 138 -8.58 14.19 21.23
CA CYS A 138 -8.31 15.48 20.67
C CYS A 138 -8.49 16.58 21.70
N THR A 139 -7.58 17.53 21.75
CA THR A 139 -7.65 18.71 22.66
C THR A 139 -8.76 19.69 22.30
N CYS A 140 -9.56 19.44 21.26
CA CYS A 140 -10.66 20.30 20.88
C CYS A 140 -11.85 20.13 21.83
N PRO A 141 -12.72 21.16 21.96
CA PRO A 141 -13.88 21.12 22.86
C PRO A 141 -15.08 20.33 22.30
N ASP A 142 -14.90 19.59 21.21
CA ASP A 142 -15.96 18.75 20.63
C ASP A 142 -15.94 17.38 21.32
N ASP A 143 -16.94 17.09 22.15
CA ASP A 143 -17.08 15.82 22.88
C ASP A 143 -17.44 14.62 21.96
N GLY A 144 -17.50 14.83 20.67
CA GLY A 144 -17.81 13.78 19.70
C GLY A 144 -16.64 12.85 19.43
N TRP A 145 -16.92 11.57 19.33
CA TRP A 145 -15.94 10.52 19.16
C TRP A 145 -16.18 9.74 17.86
N PRO A 146 -15.22 9.75 16.91
CA PRO A 146 -14.14 10.74 16.78
C PRO A 146 -14.66 12.15 16.46
N CYS A 147 -13.92 13.17 16.88
CA CYS A 147 -14.18 14.52 16.43
C CYS A 147 -13.69 14.72 14.98
N LYS A 148 -14.07 15.85 14.34
CA LYS A 148 -13.63 16.15 12.96
C LYS A 148 -12.10 16.26 12.78
N HIS A 149 -11.37 16.62 13.83
CA HIS A 149 -9.91 16.76 13.76
C HIS A 149 -9.22 15.40 13.81
N ALA A 150 -9.62 14.52 14.73
CA ALA A 150 -9.15 13.14 14.77
C ALA A 150 -9.53 12.37 13.48
N ALA A 151 -10.74 12.59 12.97
CA ALA A 151 -11.13 12.02 11.67
C ALA A 151 -10.26 12.56 10.52
N ALA A 152 -9.91 13.85 10.51
CA ALA A 152 -9.03 14.41 9.49
C ALA A 152 -7.62 13.81 9.57
N LEU A 153 -7.07 13.65 10.77
CA LEU A 153 -5.79 13.00 11.00
C LEU A 153 -5.79 11.57 10.47
N MET A 154 -6.84 10.80 10.75
CA MET A 154 -6.98 9.42 10.30
C MET A 154 -7.01 9.30 8.76
N TYR A 155 -7.68 10.25 8.07
CA TYR A 155 -7.68 10.26 6.60
C TYR A 155 -6.30 10.50 6.01
N ILE A 156 -5.52 11.43 6.57
CA ILE A 156 -4.13 11.66 6.14
C ILE A 156 -3.24 10.47 6.50
N ALA A 157 -3.47 9.85 7.67
CA ALA A 157 -2.77 8.64 8.06
C ALA A 157 -3.04 7.48 7.08
N ALA A 158 -4.28 7.32 6.62
CA ALA A 158 -4.63 6.30 5.63
C ALA A 158 -3.88 6.49 4.29
N GLU A 159 -3.72 7.75 3.83
CA GLU A 159 -2.89 8.04 2.66
C GLU A 159 -1.40 7.75 2.91
N HIS A 160 -0.93 7.97 4.12
CA HIS A 160 0.45 7.64 4.50
C HIS A 160 0.67 6.13 4.54
N ILE A 161 -0.29 5.38 5.06
CA ILE A 161 -0.34 3.92 5.09
C ILE A 161 -0.40 3.35 3.65
N ASP A 162 -1.15 3.97 2.75
CA ASP A 162 -1.17 3.59 1.33
C ASP A 162 0.21 3.74 0.67
N ALA A 163 0.93 4.80 1.05
CA ALA A 163 2.26 5.07 0.51
C ALA A 163 3.35 4.17 1.11
N SER A 164 3.16 3.69 2.34
CA SER A 164 4.13 2.85 3.05
C SER A 164 3.45 1.80 3.93
N ALA A 165 3.47 0.55 3.47
CA ALA A 165 2.97 -0.60 4.22
C ALA A 165 3.70 -0.80 5.57
N ALA A 166 4.98 -0.42 5.64
CA ALA A 166 5.78 -0.46 6.86
C ALA A 166 5.17 0.41 7.99
N THR A 167 4.40 1.45 7.65
CA THR A 167 3.70 2.28 8.64
C THR A 167 2.73 1.47 9.50
N ILE A 168 2.03 0.49 8.92
CA ILE A 168 1.15 -0.40 9.70
C ILE A 168 1.97 -1.31 10.62
N LEU A 169 3.11 -1.82 10.15
CA LEU A 169 3.99 -2.64 10.99
C LEU A 169 4.46 -1.82 12.19
N THR A 170 4.98 -0.62 11.98
CA THR A 170 5.38 0.30 13.06
C THR A 170 4.22 0.56 14.03
N LEU A 171 3.04 0.87 13.52
CA LEU A 171 1.85 1.12 14.34
C LEU A 171 1.48 -0.08 15.20
N ARG A 172 1.63 -1.30 14.68
CA ARG A 172 1.39 -2.55 15.41
C ARG A 172 2.57 -2.99 16.27
N GLY A 173 3.67 -2.22 16.29
CA GLY A 173 4.87 -2.48 17.09
C GLY A 173 5.77 -3.57 16.54
N VAL A 174 5.79 -3.69 15.21
CA VAL A 174 6.65 -4.62 14.47
C VAL A 174 7.58 -3.82 13.58
N ASP A 175 8.87 -4.03 13.71
CA ASP A 175 9.84 -3.46 12.78
C ASP A 175 10.09 -4.42 11.63
N LEU A 176 10.23 -3.88 10.42
CA LEU A 176 10.51 -4.70 9.23
C LEU A 176 11.83 -5.46 9.39
N GLU A 177 12.80 -4.87 10.09
CA GLU A 177 14.08 -5.51 10.42
C GLU A 177 13.89 -6.80 11.20
N MET A 178 12.98 -6.83 12.19
CA MET A 178 12.65 -8.06 12.93
C MET A 178 12.16 -9.21 12.04
N LEU A 179 11.57 -8.89 10.89
CA LEU A 179 11.09 -9.89 9.93
C LEU A 179 12.22 -10.44 9.07
N ILE A 180 13.32 -9.71 8.95
CA ILE A 180 14.44 -9.97 8.04
C ILE A 180 15.66 -10.54 8.78
N GLU A 181 15.90 -10.15 10.04
CA GLU A 181 17.14 -10.41 10.79
C GLU A 181 17.58 -11.88 10.87
N ASP A 182 16.65 -12.84 10.78
CA ASP A 182 16.99 -14.26 10.79
C ASP A 182 16.85 -14.97 9.42
N VAL A 183 16.52 -14.22 8.37
CA VAL A 183 16.48 -14.82 7.01
C VAL A 183 17.91 -14.96 6.44
N GLY A 184 18.88 -14.32 7.11
CA GLY A 184 20.28 -14.27 6.65
C GLY A 184 21.14 -15.46 7.01
N GLU A 185 20.74 -16.32 7.94
CA GLU A 185 21.50 -17.52 8.33
C GLU A 185 20.76 -18.82 7.99
N CYS A 186 20.23 -18.94 6.79
CA CYS A 186 20.26 -20.23 6.18
C CYS A 186 21.74 -20.44 5.81
N GLU A 187 22.52 -21.07 6.67
CA GLU A 187 23.74 -21.74 6.23
C GLU A 187 23.27 -22.78 5.21
N ILE A 188 23.14 -22.35 3.96
CA ILE A 188 23.24 -23.26 2.85
C ILE A 188 24.68 -23.74 2.97
N GLU A 189 24.89 -24.91 3.58
CA GLU A 189 26.14 -25.64 3.40
C GLU A 189 26.29 -25.85 1.90
N PHE A 190 26.84 -24.86 1.23
CA PHE A 190 27.35 -25.06 -0.11
C PHE A 190 28.49 -26.03 0.06
N ASP A 191 28.33 -27.24 -0.42
CA ASP A 191 29.42 -28.11 -0.67
C ASP A 191 30.37 -27.35 -1.63
N ARG A 192 31.46 -26.84 -1.07
CA ARG A 192 32.41 -26.00 -1.80
C ARG A 192 33.07 -26.73 -2.98
N GLU A 193 32.88 -28.06 -3.08
CA GLU A 193 33.41 -28.88 -4.16
C GLU A 193 32.46 -28.90 -5.37
N ASP A 194 31.17 -28.62 -5.22
CA ASP A 194 30.24 -28.54 -6.34
C ASP A 194 29.54 -27.17 -6.51
N TRP A 195 30.35 -26.13 -6.63
CA TRP A 195 29.90 -24.75 -6.84
C TRP A 195 29.03 -24.56 -8.10
N PHE A 196 29.13 -25.47 -9.04
CA PHE A 196 28.42 -25.39 -10.32
C PHE A 196 27.34 -26.45 -10.45
N GLY A 197 27.08 -27.24 -9.40
CA GLY A 197 26.04 -28.27 -9.41
C GLY A 197 26.31 -29.41 -10.44
N ASN A 198 27.58 -29.69 -10.74
CA ASN A 198 27.91 -30.66 -11.77
C ASN A 198 27.55 -32.10 -11.41
N GLU A 199 27.34 -32.39 -10.12
CA GLU A 199 26.97 -33.71 -9.63
C GLU A 199 25.44 -33.91 -9.57
N MET A 200 24.65 -32.82 -9.65
CA MET A 200 23.21 -32.95 -9.71
C MET A 200 22.73 -33.22 -11.14
N PRO A 201 22.05 -34.32 -11.39
CA PRO A 201 21.45 -34.55 -12.71
C PRO A 201 20.43 -33.44 -12.97
N PHE A 202 20.59 -32.73 -14.07
CA PHE A 202 19.59 -31.75 -14.49
C PHE A 202 18.21 -32.41 -14.55
N PRO A 203 17.19 -31.82 -13.95
CA PRO A 203 15.83 -32.31 -14.14
C PRO A 203 15.52 -32.33 -15.64
N SER A 204 14.90 -33.41 -16.09
CA SER A 204 14.45 -33.46 -17.47
C SER A 204 13.45 -32.32 -17.70
N LEU A 205 13.92 -31.27 -18.35
CA LEU A 205 13.05 -30.17 -18.75
C LEU A 205 12.00 -30.74 -19.71
N PRO A 206 10.72 -30.40 -19.53
CA PRO A 206 9.70 -30.73 -20.52
C PRO A 206 10.16 -30.13 -21.86
N ARG A 207 10.02 -30.89 -22.94
CA ARG A 207 10.27 -30.33 -24.28
C ARG A 207 9.34 -29.15 -24.44
N ALA A 208 9.93 -27.96 -24.57
CA ALA A 208 9.18 -26.79 -24.91
C ALA A 208 8.63 -26.99 -26.32
N GLU A 209 7.33 -27.22 -26.44
CA GLU A 209 6.63 -27.16 -27.72
C GLU A 209 6.45 -25.71 -28.05
N PHE A 210 7.34 -25.21 -28.91
CA PHE A 210 7.19 -23.86 -29.45
C PHE A 210 6.30 -23.98 -30.68
N SER A 211 5.09 -23.45 -30.63
CA SER A 211 4.36 -23.11 -31.85
C SER A 211 5.19 -22.06 -32.59
N PRO A 212 5.38 -22.18 -33.92
CA PRO A 212 6.05 -21.15 -34.69
C PRO A 212 5.38 -19.81 -34.40
N ALA A 213 6.17 -18.81 -34.03
CA ALA A 213 5.64 -17.47 -33.66
C ALA A 213 4.70 -16.85 -34.70
N ILE A 214 4.75 -17.34 -35.93
CA ILE A 214 3.93 -16.91 -37.03
C ILE A 214 2.48 -17.40 -36.95
N GLU A 215 2.20 -18.50 -36.26
CA GLU A 215 0.85 -19.02 -36.07
C GLU A 215 0.09 -18.22 -35.00
N ASP A 216 0.83 -17.63 -34.06
CA ASP A 216 0.29 -16.80 -32.97
C ASP A 216 0.28 -15.30 -33.28
N LEU A 217 0.97 -14.85 -34.33
CA LEU A 217 1.06 -13.45 -34.72
C LEU A 217 -0.14 -13.03 -35.55
N ASP A 218 -1.02 -12.23 -34.97
CA ASP A 218 -2.08 -11.55 -35.72
C ASP A 218 -1.46 -10.56 -36.73
N PRO A 219 -1.68 -10.77 -38.05
CA PRO A 219 -1.15 -9.88 -39.10
C PRO A 219 -1.57 -8.41 -38.94
N LEU A 220 -2.71 -8.14 -38.29
CA LEU A 220 -3.18 -6.79 -38.02
C LEU A 220 -2.35 -6.10 -36.95
N ILE A 221 -1.96 -6.83 -35.89
CA ILE A 221 -1.11 -6.31 -34.84
C ILE A 221 0.28 -5.99 -35.39
N LEU A 222 0.80 -6.86 -36.25
CA LEU A 222 2.10 -6.66 -36.90
C LEU A 222 2.12 -5.43 -37.79
N ARG A 223 1.08 -5.27 -38.65
CA ARG A 223 0.92 -4.07 -39.48
C ARG A 223 0.82 -2.79 -38.64
N ARG A 224 0.12 -2.84 -37.53
CA ARG A 224 -0.01 -1.70 -36.64
C ARG A 224 1.34 -1.34 -35.97
N ALA A 225 2.12 -2.32 -35.59
CA ALA A 225 3.45 -2.12 -35.02
C ALA A 225 4.41 -1.48 -36.04
N PHE A 226 4.43 -1.95 -37.30
CA PHE A 226 5.24 -1.34 -38.37
C PHE A 226 4.82 0.09 -38.68
N ARG A 227 3.52 0.39 -38.74
CA ARG A 227 3.03 1.76 -38.92
C ARG A 227 3.43 2.68 -37.76
N SER A 228 3.41 2.20 -36.53
CA SER A 228 3.86 3.00 -35.38
C SER A 228 5.37 3.28 -35.41
N GLY A 229 6.15 2.46 -36.13
CA GLY A 229 7.57 2.65 -36.39
C GLY A 229 7.90 3.58 -37.52
N GLY A 230 6.89 4.20 -38.19
CA GLY A 230 7.09 5.19 -39.26
C GLY A 230 7.22 4.61 -40.66
N TYR A 231 6.91 3.32 -40.87
CA TYR A 231 6.91 2.72 -42.22
C TYR A 231 5.66 3.11 -43.01
N GLU A 232 5.84 3.36 -44.33
CA GLU A 232 4.74 3.64 -45.21
C GLU A 232 3.93 2.37 -45.57
N GLU A 233 2.67 2.53 -45.99
CA GLU A 233 1.73 1.42 -46.20
C GLU A 233 2.25 0.33 -47.16
N PHE A 234 3.01 0.74 -48.20
CA PHE A 234 3.65 -0.18 -49.12
C PHE A 234 4.79 -0.98 -48.49
N GLU A 235 5.60 -0.32 -47.66
CA GLU A 235 6.72 -0.94 -46.92
C GLU A 235 6.23 -1.94 -45.87
N VAL A 236 5.12 -1.59 -45.18
CA VAL A 236 4.49 -2.46 -44.17
C VAL A 236 4.05 -3.79 -44.79
N SER A 237 3.44 -3.73 -45.98
CA SER A 237 2.97 -4.94 -46.64
C SER A 237 4.11 -5.85 -47.12
N SER A 238 5.21 -5.27 -47.63
CA SER A 238 6.43 -6.00 -47.97
C SER A 238 7.10 -6.60 -46.73
N ALA A 239 7.29 -5.81 -45.67
CA ALA A 239 7.95 -6.24 -44.45
C ALA A 239 7.22 -7.41 -43.76
N VAL A 240 5.88 -7.37 -43.75
CA VAL A 240 5.07 -8.46 -43.21
C VAL A 240 5.24 -9.73 -44.06
N ALA A 241 5.22 -9.62 -45.37
CA ALA A 241 5.39 -10.76 -46.29
C ALA A 241 6.79 -11.39 -46.15
N ASP A 242 7.83 -10.55 -46.03
CA ASP A 242 9.22 -10.99 -45.88
C ASP A 242 9.43 -11.69 -44.52
N LEU A 243 8.82 -11.17 -43.45
CA LEU A 243 8.89 -11.77 -42.15
C LEU A 243 8.20 -13.14 -42.12
N VAL A 244 7.01 -13.25 -42.69
CA VAL A 244 6.28 -14.51 -42.87
C VAL A 244 7.10 -15.53 -43.63
N GLY A 245 7.72 -15.10 -44.74
CA GLY A 245 8.60 -15.95 -45.58
C GLY A 245 9.86 -16.39 -44.83
N PHE A 246 10.43 -15.54 -43.98
CA PHE A 246 11.59 -15.87 -43.15
C PHE A 246 11.26 -16.94 -42.14
N TYR A 247 10.19 -16.78 -41.36
CA TYR A 247 9.78 -17.75 -40.36
C TYR A 247 9.37 -19.11 -40.93
N ARG A 248 8.76 -19.13 -42.10
CA ARG A 248 8.46 -20.41 -42.80
C ARG A 248 9.72 -21.21 -43.11
N ARG A 249 10.77 -20.51 -43.55
CA ARG A 249 12.07 -21.16 -43.82
C ARG A 249 12.82 -21.61 -42.60
N LEU A 250 12.54 -21.06 -41.41
CA LEU A 250 13.15 -21.50 -40.15
C LEU A 250 12.44 -22.71 -39.57
N GLY A 251 11.19 -22.99 -39.96
CA GLY A 251 10.41 -24.12 -39.51
C GLY A 251 10.54 -25.39 -40.37
N GLU A 252 11.26 -25.32 -41.50
CA GLU A 252 11.67 -26.45 -42.34
C GLU A 252 13.07 -26.96 -41.91
#